data_60434a0d98ffc96ea90d30f43f6cac52
#
_entry.id   60434a0d98ffc96ea90d30f43f6cac52
#
_cell.length_a   1.000
_cell.length_b   1.000
_cell.length_c   1.000
_cell.angle_alpha   90.00
_cell.angle_beta   90.00
_cell.angle_gamma   90.00
#
_symmetry.space_group_name_H-M   'P 1'
#
loop_
_entity.id
_entity.type
_entity.pdbx_description
1 polymer ?
#
loop_
_entity_poly.entity_id
_entity_poly.type
_entity_poly.pdbx_seq_one_letter_code
_entity_poly.pdbx_strand_id
1 'polypeptide(L)'
;MNKLNRKELRLKIEDLYFKSLGVDDPKYISVLDAIKSIMGMDLKTIDLKLLNLFIQDFEKHQISHADLIEYKDIPEAMSMYSLEKSLIDRDYDASIENAYYLSRVSDGIQILEFLLEFSLKCCESSYRYIWHIIRLQQFLNGKHMLESLNKSISLILSEDFIDSFEIDNRQICWSDYLSLEFDKIDDLLLYYTIYKSDLIRCNTIKKLIASKLFLYSGDGVDQKKNILNVEESQLEIGRRWILDYLNNAEDKKINFDIIILLDNVRSCLMLSDSELEKKYLWTYLNNKLCN
;
A
#
# COMPACT_ATOMS: atom_id res chain seq x y z
N MET A 1 -29.27 8.61 -10.88
CA MET A 1 -27.88 8.17 -10.63
C MET A 1 -27.80 6.67 -10.92
N ASN A 2 -27.02 6.27 -11.91
CA ASN A 2 -26.82 4.86 -12.24
C ASN A 2 -25.98 4.21 -11.12
N LYS A 3 -26.58 3.29 -10.37
CA LYS A 3 -25.84 2.47 -9.39
C LYS A 3 -25.01 1.47 -10.17
N LEU A 4 -23.69 1.54 -10.05
CA LEU A 4 -22.79 0.50 -10.59
C LEU A 4 -23.03 -0.80 -9.80
N ASN A 5 -23.12 -1.91 -10.53
CA ASN A 5 -23.07 -3.22 -9.88
C ASN A 5 -21.59 -3.61 -9.59
N ARG A 6 -21.41 -4.67 -8.77
CA ARG A 6 -20.06 -5.15 -8.40
C ARG A 6 -19.15 -5.43 -9.59
N LYS A 7 -19.69 -5.99 -10.65
CA LYS A 7 -18.92 -6.37 -11.85
C LYS A 7 -18.45 -5.13 -12.60
N GLU A 8 -19.34 -4.16 -12.77
CA GLU A 8 -19.03 -2.88 -13.43
C GLU A 8 -17.99 -2.09 -12.65
N LEU A 9 -18.12 -2.04 -11.30
CA LEU A 9 -17.12 -1.40 -10.45
C LEU A 9 -15.76 -2.07 -10.59
N ARG A 10 -15.71 -3.41 -10.59
CA ARG A 10 -14.46 -4.15 -10.75
C ARG A 10 -13.79 -3.85 -12.09
N LEU A 11 -14.55 -3.85 -13.19
CA LEU A 11 -14.02 -3.52 -14.51
C LEU A 11 -13.49 -2.08 -14.58
N LYS A 12 -14.18 -1.14 -13.93
CA LYS A 12 -13.73 0.25 -13.87
C LYS A 12 -12.46 0.41 -13.05
N ILE A 13 -12.34 -0.25 -11.91
CA ILE A 13 -11.11 -0.28 -11.11
C ILE A 13 -9.97 -0.93 -11.90
N GLU A 14 -10.23 -2.00 -12.63
CA GLU A 14 -9.24 -2.67 -13.48
C GLU A 14 -8.70 -1.75 -14.57
N ASP A 15 -9.56 -1.05 -15.30
CA ASP A 15 -9.16 -0.07 -16.33
C ASP A 15 -8.33 1.08 -15.73
N LEU A 16 -8.79 1.65 -14.61
CA LEU A 16 -8.07 2.73 -13.93
C LEU A 16 -6.73 2.25 -13.35
N TYR A 17 -6.67 1.01 -12.85
CA TYR A 17 -5.43 0.42 -12.37
C TYR A 17 -4.41 0.27 -13.49
N PHE A 18 -4.81 -0.34 -14.60
CA PHE A 18 -3.93 -0.46 -15.77
C PHE A 18 -3.38 0.90 -16.19
N LYS A 19 -4.23 1.90 -16.31
CA LYS A 19 -3.83 3.27 -16.64
C LYS A 19 -2.87 3.87 -15.59
N SER A 20 -3.13 3.65 -14.29
CA SER A 20 -2.29 4.21 -13.21
C SER A 20 -0.88 3.62 -13.17
N LEU A 21 -0.68 2.40 -13.69
CA LEU A 21 0.65 1.83 -13.87
C LEU A 21 1.50 2.61 -14.89
N GLY A 22 0.85 3.28 -15.85
CA GLY A 22 1.51 4.09 -16.88
C GLY A 22 1.69 5.58 -16.53
N VAL A 23 1.32 6.02 -15.33
CA VAL A 23 1.52 7.40 -14.85
C VAL A 23 2.79 7.47 -14.02
N ASP A 24 3.55 8.57 -14.15
CA ASP A 24 4.82 8.75 -13.41
C ASP A 24 4.59 8.81 -11.90
N ASP A 25 3.58 9.57 -11.45
CA ASP A 25 3.26 9.68 -10.03
C ASP A 25 2.59 8.39 -9.49
N PRO A 26 3.31 7.60 -8.68
CA PRO A 26 2.80 6.34 -8.15
C PRO A 26 1.70 6.52 -7.08
N LYS A 27 1.46 7.75 -6.60
CA LYS A 27 0.41 8.06 -5.64
C LYS A 27 -0.97 7.63 -6.13
N TYR A 28 -1.20 7.68 -7.45
CA TYR A 28 -2.48 7.24 -8.04
C TYR A 28 -2.80 5.77 -7.78
N ILE A 29 -1.79 4.90 -7.68
CA ILE A 29 -1.97 3.49 -7.31
C ILE A 29 -2.49 3.38 -5.87
N SER A 30 -1.89 4.14 -4.95
CA SER A 30 -2.31 4.15 -3.54
C SER A 30 -3.71 4.71 -3.36
N VAL A 31 -4.03 5.80 -4.05
CA VAL A 31 -5.38 6.41 -4.02
C VAL A 31 -6.43 5.46 -4.57
N LEU A 32 -6.15 4.81 -5.69
CA LEU A 32 -7.08 3.86 -6.30
C LEU A 32 -7.35 2.65 -5.40
N ASP A 33 -6.31 2.12 -4.74
CA ASP A 33 -6.45 1.04 -3.77
C ASP A 33 -7.30 1.47 -2.57
N ALA A 34 -7.07 2.68 -2.05
CA ALA A 34 -7.86 3.24 -0.96
C ALA A 34 -9.33 3.42 -1.35
N ILE A 35 -9.60 4.02 -2.52
CA ILE A 35 -10.97 4.19 -3.05
C ILE A 35 -11.66 2.84 -3.20
N LYS A 36 -11.01 1.86 -3.83
CA LYS A 36 -11.55 0.49 -3.96
C LYS A 36 -11.94 -0.09 -2.60
N SER A 37 -11.09 0.08 -1.60
CA SER A 37 -11.28 -0.48 -0.27
C SER A 37 -12.42 0.22 0.48
N ILE A 38 -12.50 1.55 0.41
CA ILE A 38 -13.58 2.34 1.01
C ILE A 38 -14.91 2.03 0.34
N MET A 39 -14.98 2.03 -0.99
CA MET A 39 -16.18 1.69 -1.74
C MET A 39 -16.65 0.25 -1.47
N GLY A 40 -15.71 -0.66 -1.18
CA GLY A 40 -16.01 -2.05 -0.81
C GLY A 40 -16.72 -2.21 0.53
N MET A 41 -16.73 -1.18 1.39
CA MET A 41 -17.38 -1.23 2.70
C MET A 41 -18.90 -1.25 2.62
N ASP A 42 -19.50 -0.50 1.71
CA ASP A 42 -20.92 -0.51 1.46
C ASP A 42 -21.25 -0.41 -0.03
N LEU A 43 -21.59 -1.56 -0.59
CA LEU A 43 -21.94 -1.69 -2.01
C LEU A 43 -23.37 -1.22 -2.31
N LYS A 44 -24.20 -0.96 -1.30
CA LYS A 44 -25.58 -0.50 -1.50
C LYS A 44 -25.66 1.01 -1.67
N THR A 45 -24.78 1.72 -0.99
CA THR A 45 -24.69 3.18 -0.98
C THR A 45 -23.45 3.69 -1.68
N ILE A 46 -22.88 2.90 -2.61
CA ILE A 46 -21.67 3.32 -3.34
C ILE A 46 -21.87 4.72 -3.90
N ASP A 47 -21.26 5.67 -3.26
CA ASP A 47 -21.11 7.00 -3.82
C ASP A 47 -19.93 7.01 -4.79
N LEU A 48 -20.22 7.29 -6.05
CA LEU A 48 -19.21 7.43 -7.10
C LEU A 48 -18.35 8.70 -6.95
N LYS A 49 -18.61 9.52 -5.91
CA LYS A 49 -17.96 10.79 -5.66
C LYS A 49 -16.43 10.63 -5.63
N LEU A 50 -15.92 9.66 -4.85
CA LEU A 50 -14.47 9.41 -4.74
C LEU A 50 -13.86 8.96 -6.07
N LEU A 51 -14.57 8.09 -6.78
CA LEU A 51 -14.09 7.60 -8.08
C LEU A 51 -14.11 8.70 -9.14
N ASN A 52 -15.11 9.57 -9.12
CA ASN A 52 -15.19 10.72 -10.02
C ASN A 52 -14.11 11.76 -9.69
N LEU A 53 -13.84 12.00 -8.41
CA LEU A 53 -12.72 12.87 -7.98
C LEU A 53 -11.39 12.34 -8.53
N PHE A 54 -11.16 11.03 -8.40
CA PHE A 54 -9.96 10.38 -8.93
C PHE A 54 -9.87 10.56 -10.45
N ILE A 55 -10.94 10.27 -11.19
CA ILE A 55 -10.95 10.35 -12.65
C ILE A 55 -10.67 11.77 -13.14
N GLN A 56 -11.34 12.76 -12.55
CA GLN A 56 -11.17 14.17 -12.93
C GLN A 56 -9.75 14.68 -12.75
N ASP A 57 -9.04 14.21 -11.74
CA ASP A 57 -7.64 14.57 -11.53
C ASP A 57 -6.72 13.74 -12.41
N PHE A 58 -7.00 12.46 -12.52
CA PHE A 58 -6.22 11.50 -13.30
C PHE A 58 -6.19 11.83 -14.80
N GLU A 59 -7.30 12.31 -15.39
CA GLU A 59 -7.39 12.70 -16.80
C GLU A 59 -6.46 13.85 -17.21
N LYS A 60 -5.85 14.54 -16.22
CA LYS A 60 -4.86 15.60 -16.49
C LYS A 60 -3.45 15.04 -16.76
N HIS A 61 -3.23 13.76 -16.51
CA HIS A 61 -1.93 13.12 -16.59
C HIS A 61 -1.75 12.38 -17.91
N GLN A 62 -0.51 12.42 -18.41
CA GLN A 62 -0.11 11.65 -19.57
C GLN A 62 0.13 10.20 -19.15
N ILE A 63 -0.42 9.26 -19.90
CA ILE A 63 -0.26 7.82 -19.66
C ILE A 63 0.75 7.30 -20.68
N SER A 64 1.81 6.67 -20.17
CA SER A 64 2.79 5.98 -20.98
C SER A 64 3.04 4.60 -20.41
N HIS A 65 2.73 3.57 -21.16
CA HIS A 65 3.08 2.20 -20.80
C HIS A 65 4.39 1.82 -21.48
N ALA A 66 5.29 1.20 -20.75
CA ALA A 66 6.43 0.55 -21.37
C ALA A 66 5.94 -0.62 -22.24
N ASP A 67 6.54 -0.75 -23.42
CA ASP A 67 6.26 -1.89 -24.29
C ASP A 67 6.68 -3.17 -23.56
N LEU A 68 5.71 -4.08 -23.41
CA LEU A 68 5.99 -5.40 -22.88
C LEU A 68 6.74 -6.21 -23.93
N ILE A 69 8.00 -6.48 -23.67
CA ILE A 69 8.83 -7.29 -24.57
C ILE A 69 8.47 -8.76 -24.35
N GLU A 70 8.06 -9.46 -25.41
CA GLU A 70 7.94 -10.90 -25.38
C GLU A 70 9.33 -11.54 -25.56
N TYR A 71 9.86 -12.07 -24.47
CA TYR A 71 11.09 -12.86 -24.53
C TYR A 71 10.78 -14.29 -25.01
N LYS A 72 11.46 -14.72 -26.08
CA LYS A 72 11.15 -16.00 -26.75
C LYS A 72 11.90 -17.18 -26.14
N ASP A 73 13.11 -16.93 -25.65
CA ASP A 73 13.97 -18.00 -25.17
C ASP A 73 13.92 -18.06 -23.64
N ILE A 74 13.35 -19.15 -23.12
CA ILE A 74 13.34 -19.38 -21.67
C ILE A 74 14.72 -19.87 -21.25
N PRO A 75 15.42 -19.21 -20.32
CA PRO A 75 16.73 -19.64 -19.84
C PRO A 75 16.64 -20.99 -19.12
N GLU A 76 17.71 -21.80 -19.20
CA GLU A 76 17.79 -23.12 -18.55
C GLU A 76 17.66 -23.06 -17.03
N ALA A 77 18.05 -21.93 -16.41
CA ALA A 77 17.94 -21.71 -14.98
C ALA A 77 17.41 -20.32 -14.68
N MET A 78 16.37 -20.26 -13.86
CA MET A 78 15.76 -19.03 -13.36
C MET A 78 15.76 -19.04 -11.83
N SER A 79 16.10 -17.91 -11.23
CA SER A 79 16.09 -17.80 -9.77
C SER A 79 15.77 -16.39 -9.32
N MET A 80 15.19 -16.27 -8.12
CA MET A 80 15.02 -14.96 -7.46
C MET A 80 16.37 -14.26 -7.24
N TYR A 81 17.46 -15.02 -7.11
CA TYR A 81 18.79 -14.45 -7.01
C TYR A 81 19.22 -13.70 -8.28
N SER A 82 18.85 -14.18 -9.46
CA SER A 82 19.13 -13.46 -10.71
C SER A 82 18.41 -12.13 -10.78
N LEU A 83 17.16 -12.09 -10.31
CA LEU A 83 16.38 -10.84 -10.19
C LEU A 83 17.01 -9.91 -9.13
N GLU A 84 17.38 -10.43 -7.95
CA GLU A 84 18.06 -9.63 -6.92
C GLU A 84 19.34 -9.01 -7.45
N LYS A 85 20.17 -9.79 -8.14
CA LYS A 85 21.42 -9.31 -8.71
C LYS A 85 21.19 -8.19 -9.73
N SER A 86 20.26 -8.37 -10.67
CA SER A 86 19.96 -7.33 -11.67
C SER A 86 19.42 -6.04 -11.04
N LEU A 87 18.63 -6.13 -9.94
CA LEU A 87 18.21 -4.96 -9.18
C LEU A 87 19.38 -4.25 -8.49
N ILE A 88 20.30 -5.00 -7.86
CA ILE A 88 21.50 -4.44 -7.22
C ILE A 88 22.40 -3.78 -8.27
N ASP A 89 22.59 -4.41 -9.42
CA ASP A 89 23.36 -3.88 -10.54
C ASP A 89 22.66 -2.71 -11.25
N ARG A 90 21.41 -2.39 -10.85
CA ARG A 90 20.54 -1.35 -11.42
C ARG A 90 20.29 -1.54 -12.92
N ASP A 91 20.30 -2.78 -13.37
CA ASP A 91 20.03 -3.16 -14.75
C ASP A 91 18.52 -3.36 -14.94
N TYR A 92 17.86 -2.34 -15.49
CA TYR A 92 16.42 -2.34 -15.71
C TYR A 92 15.98 -3.46 -16.65
N ASP A 93 16.66 -3.61 -17.79
CA ASP A 93 16.27 -4.57 -18.82
C ASP A 93 16.41 -6.00 -18.31
N ALA A 94 17.54 -6.32 -17.67
CA ALA A 94 17.76 -7.62 -17.04
C ALA A 94 16.76 -7.88 -15.89
N SER A 95 16.37 -6.85 -15.12
CA SER A 95 15.38 -7.00 -14.04
C SER A 95 14.00 -7.33 -14.57
N ILE A 96 13.57 -6.66 -15.64
CA ILE A 96 12.29 -6.95 -16.32
C ILE A 96 12.31 -8.34 -16.94
N GLU A 97 13.37 -8.70 -17.62
CA GLU A 97 13.53 -10.02 -18.23
C GLU A 97 13.45 -11.13 -17.17
N ASN A 98 14.22 -11.02 -16.08
CA ASN A 98 14.18 -11.97 -14.98
C ASN A 98 12.76 -12.08 -14.36
N ALA A 99 12.08 -10.95 -14.13
CA ALA A 99 10.72 -10.93 -13.59
C ALA A 99 9.71 -11.58 -14.56
N TYR A 100 9.85 -11.32 -15.86
CA TYR A 100 9.03 -11.95 -16.89
C TYR A 100 9.15 -13.48 -16.84
N TYR A 101 10.37 -14.02 -16.89
CA TYR A 101 10.58 -15.46 -16.84
C TYR A 101 10.08 -16.08 -15.55
N LEU A 102 10.35 -15.45 -14.40
CA LEU A 102 9.84 -15.91 -13.11
C LEU A 102 8.31 -15.97 -13.09
N SER A 103 7.63 -14.99 -13.70
CA SER A 103 6.16 -14.95 -13.76
C SER A 103 5.55 -16.07 -14.61
N ARG A 104 6.33 -16.69 -15.48
CA ARG A 104 5.88 -17.83 -16.30
C ARG A 104 5.89 -19.16 -15.54
N VAL A 105 6.67 -19.24 -14.46
CA VAL A 105 6.89 -20.49 -13.71
C VAL A 105 6.46 -20.41 -12.25
N SER A 106 6.18 -19.20 -11.75
CA SER A 106 5.75 -18.97 -10.37
C SER A 106 4.54 -18.03 -10.29
N ASP A 107 3.94 -17.95 -9.10
CA ASP A 107 2.90 -16.98 -8.82
C ASP A 107 3.48 -15.55 -8.83
N GLY A 108 2.93 -14.67 -9.67
CA GLY A 108 3.36 -13.27 -9.74
C GLY A 108 3.26 -12.52 -8.41
N ILE A 109 2.37 -12.94 -7.51
CA ILE A 109 2.29 -12.38 -6.15
C ILE A 109 3.56 -12.68 -5.35
N GLN A 110 4.15 -13.86 -5.51
CA GLN A 110 5.43 -14.18 -4.83
C GLN A 110 6.57 -13.29 -5.30
N ILE A 111 6.58 -12.92 -6.59
CA ILE A 111 7.56 -12.00 -7.12
C ILE A 111 7.33 -10.59 -6.57
N LEU A 112 6.08 -10.14 -6.47
CA LEU A 112 5.74 -8.87 -5.83
C LEU A 112 6.11 -8.85 -4.32
N GLU A 113 5.92 -9.97 -3.60
CA GLU A 113 6.38 -10.09 -2.21
C GLU A 113 7.92 -9.96 -2.12
N PHE A 114 8.65 -10.58 -3.04
CA PHE A 114 10.10 -10.44 -3.12
C PHE A 114 10.51 -8.98 -3.41
N LEU A 115 9.85 -8.31 -4.36
CA LEU A 115 10.11 -6.89 -4.65
C LEU A 115 9.77 -5.99 -3.45
N LEU A 116 8.73 -6.31 -2.69
CA LEU A 116 8.41 -5.62 -1.44
C LEU A 116 9.49 -5.83 -0.39
N GLU A 117 9.99 -7.07 -0.23
CA GLU A 117 11.09 -7.38 0.68
C GLU A 117 12.36 -6.60 0.30
N PHE A 118 12.75 -6.64 -0.97
CA PHE A 118 13.89 -5.90 -1.49
C PHE A 118 13.75 -4.39 -1.25
N SER A 119 12.59 -3.84 -1.55
CA SER A 119 12.30 -2.42 -1.34
C SER A 119 12.34 -2.02 0.14
N LEU A 120 11.80 -2.83 1.05
CA LEU A 120 11.91 -2.59 2.49
C LEU A 120 13.37 -2.62 2.97
N LYS A 121 14.22 -3.41 2.34
CA LYS A 121 15.64 -3.56 2.71
C LYS A 121 16.51 -2.44 2.16
N CYS A 122 16.26 -1.99 0.93
CA CYS A 122 17.20 -1.16 0.18
C CYS A 122 16.64 0.22 -0.23
N CYS A 123 15.34 0.49 -0.07
CA CYS A 123 14.72 1.70 -0.57
C CYS A 123 14.04 2.51 0.55
N GLU A 124 13.83 3.81 0.30
CA GLU A 124 13.17 4.69 1.27
C GLU A 124 11.63 4.63 1.19
N SER A 125 11.05 4.55 -0.03
CA SER A 125 9.62 4.80 -0.21
C SER A 125 8.87 3.82 -1.12
N SER A 126 9.54 3.16 -2.07
CA SER A 126 8.90 2.31 -3.08
C SER A 126 8.05 1.16 -2.49
N TYR A 127 8.42 0.65 -1.31
CA TYR A 127 7.64 -0.36 -0.60
C TYR A 127 6.18 0.06 -0.35
N ARG A 128 5.90 1.37 -0.23
CA ARG A 128 4.54 1.90 -0.03
C ARG A 128 3.66 1.56 -1.23
N TYR A 129 4.16 1.84 -2.42
CA TYR A 129 3.43 1.64 -3.67
C TYR A 129 3.33 0.17 -4.04
N ILE A 130 4.42 -0.61 -3.83
CA ILE A 130 4.43 -2.05 -4.07
C ILE A 130 3.39 -2.76 -3.18
N TRP A 131 3.22 -2.32 -1.93
CA TRP A 131 2.16 -2.83 -1.06
C TRP A 131 0.75 -2.61 -1.66
N HIS A 132 0.47 -1.41 -2.15
CA HIS A 132 -0.82 -1.13 -2.80
C HIS A 132 -1.00 -1.91 -4.11
N ILE A 133 0.08 -2.14 -4.86
CA ILE A 133 0.07 -3.02 -6.04
C ILE A 133 -0.34 -4.45 -5.62
N ILE A 134 0.26 -5.01 -4.57
CA ILE A 134 -0.10 -6.36 -4.06
C ILE A 134 -1.59 -6.43 -3.71
N ARG A 135 -2.12 -5.44 -3.00
CA ARG A 135 -3.55 -5.38 -2.62
C ARG A 135 -4.47 -5.28 -3.84
N LEU A 136 -4.09 -4.51 -4.85
CA LEU A 136 -4.85 -4.39 -6.10
C LEU A 136 -4.77 -5.68 -6.92
N GLN A 137 -3.61 -6.30 -7.01
CA GLN A 137 -3.42 -7.58 -7.70
C GLN A 137 -4.25 -8.71 -7.07
N GLN A 138 -4.32 -8.75 -5.75
CA GLN A 138 -5.19 -9.69 -5.04
C GLN A 138 -6.67 -9.46 -5.37
N PHE A 139 -7.11 -8.20 -5.46
CA PHE A 139 -8.49 -7.86 -5.84
C PHE A 139 -8.78 -8.20 -7.32
N LEU A 140 -7.82 -8.00 -8.20
CA LEU A 140 -7.95 -8.20 -9.66
C LEU A 140 -7.65 -9.64 -10.11
N ASN A 141 -7.25 -10.53 -9.19
CA ASN A 141 -6.88 -11.92 -9.48
C ASN A 141 -5.73 -12.03 -10.51
N GLY A 142 -4.67 -11.27 -10.33
CA GLY A 142 -3.47 -11.35 -11.15
C GLY A 142 -3.55 -10.68 -12.53
N LYS A 143 -4.61 -9.93 -12.82
CA LYS A 143 -4.69 -9.19 -14.09
C LYS A 143 -3.65 -8.06 -14.13
N HIS A 144 -3.05 -7.85 -15.29
CA HIS A 144 -1.97 -6.86 -15.49
C HIS A 144 -0.75 -7.13 -14.59
N MET A 145 -0.42 -8.41 -14.37
CA MET A 145 0.69 -8.78 -13.49
C MET A 145 2.04 -8.31 -14.02
N LEU A 146 2.30 -8.45 -15.31
CA LEU A 146 3.57 -8.04 -15.92
C LEU A 146 3.78 -6.53 -15.84
N GLU A 147 2.74 -5.75 -16.10
CA GLU A 147 2.77 -4.30 -15.96
C GLU A 147 2.99 -3.89 -14.50
N SER A 148 2.43 -4.66 -13.56
CA SER A 148 2.60 -4.45 -12.12
C SER A 148 4.03 -4.73 -11.67
N LEU A 149 4.64 -5.80 -12.17
CA LEU A 149 6.05 -6.14 -11.92
C LEU A 149 6.98 -5.08 -12.51
N ASN A 150 6.72 -4.67 -13.76
CA ASN A 150 7.46 -3.62 -14.44
C ASN A 150 7.41 -2.30 -13.64
N LYS A 151 6.21 -1.86 -13.23
CA LYS A 151 6.07 -0.65 -12.40
C LYS A 151 6.80 -0.77 -11.08
N SER A 152 6.73 -1.92 -10.40
CA SER A 152 7.42 -2.15 -9.12
C SER A 152 8.93 -2.08 -9.28
N ILE A 153 9.49 -2.67 -10.33
CA ILE A 153 10.93 -2.61 -10.65
C ILE A 153 11.33 -1.16 -10.97
N SER A 154 10.56 -0.45 -11.79
CA SER A 154 10.81 0.96 -12.11
C SER A 154 10.84 1.83 -10.85
N LEU A 155 9.92 1.62 -9.89
CA LEU A 155 9.89 2.35 -8.63
C LEU A 155 11.14 2.07 -7.79
N ILE A 156 11.57 0.81 -7.68
CA ILE A 156 12.79 0.43 -6.96
C ILE A 156 14.02 1.10 -7.57
N LEU A 157 14.16 1.02 -8.89
CA LEU A 157 15.33 1.53 -9.59
C LEU A 157 15.36 3.05 -9.72
N SER A 158 14.24 3.74 -9.49
CA SER A 158 14.18 5.21 -9.45
C SER A 158 14.72 5.82 -8.15
N GLU A 159 14.89 5.00 -7.09
CA GLU A 159 15.41 5.46 -5.79
C GLU A 159 16.90 5.13 -5.64
N ASP A 160 17.62 5.94 -4.87
CA ASP A 160 18.95 5.58 -4.40
C ASP A 160 18.84 4.51 -3.32
N PHE A 161 19.72 3.50 -3.39
CA PHE A 161 19.68 2.43 -2.40
C PHE A 161 20.32 2.91 -1.09
N ILE A 162 19.64 2.64 0.01
CA ILE A 162 20.16 2.87 1.35
C ILE A 162 21.02 1.68 1.79
N ASP A 163 21.95 1.91 2.70
CA ASP A 163 22.71 0.83 3.31
C ASP A 163 21.79 -0.17 4.00
N SER A 164 22.07 -1.45 3.77
CA SER A 164 21.31 -2.51 4.40
C SER A 164 21.55 -2.51 5.92
N PHE A 165 20.47 -2.63 6.69
CA PHE A 165 20.53 -2.75 8.14
C PHE A 165 20.37 -4.21 8.59
N GLU A 166 20.88 -4.50 9.80
CA GLU A 166 20.75 -5.82 10.38
C GLU A 166 19.29 -6.17 10.70
N ILE A 167 18.91 -7.42 10.41
CA ILE A 167 17.55 -7.89 10.68
C ILE A 167 17.40 -8.19 12.16
N ASP A 168 16.47 -7.50 12.80
CA ASP A 168 16.10 -7.72 14.20
C ASP A 168 15.02 -8.80 14.33
N ASN A 169 15.17 -9.68 15.34
CA ASN A 169 14.21 -10.75 15.60
C ASN A 169 13.31 -10.46 16.81
N ARG A 170 13.37 -9.24 17.39
CA ARG A 170 12.52 -8.86 18.51
C ARG A 170 11.05 -8.82 18.11
N GLN A 171 10.20 -9.13 19.08
CA GLN A 171 8.76 -9.05 18.89
C GLN A 171 8.28 -7.59 19.03
N ILE A 172 7.38 -7.16 18.14
CA ILE A 172 6.82 -5.81 18.16
C ILE A 172 5.65 -5.75 19.13
N CYS A 173 5.69 -4.77 20.03
CA CYS A 173 4.53 -4.33 20.80
C CYS A 173 3.92 -3.09 20.10
N TRP A 174 2.91 -3.28 19.29
CA TRP A 174 2.34 -2.21 18.46
C TRP A 174 1.75 -1.06 19.27
N SER A 175 1.19 -1.31 20.46
CA SER A 175 0.68 -0.25 21.34
C SER A 175 1.76 0.74 21.75
N ASP A 176 3.01 0.30 21.90
CA ASP A 176 4.12 1.18 22.25
C ASP A 176 4.41 2.15 21.11
N TYR A 177 4.49 1.66 19.87
CA TYR A 177 4.73 2.51 18.70
C TYR A 177 3.55 3.44 18.38
N LEU A 178 2.32 2.95 18.42
CA LEU A 178 1.13 3.75 18.17
C LEU A 178 0.91 4.84 19.22
N SER A 179 1.47 4.66 20.42
CA SER A 179 1.41 5.66 21.50
C SER A 179 2.36 6.85 21.31
N LEU A 180 3.36 6.73 20.44
CA LEU A 180 4.38 7.76 20.22
C LEU A 180 3.92 8.82 19.21
N GLU A 181 4.46 10.02 19.33
CA GLU A 181 4.34 11.04 18.28
C GLU A 181 5.43 10.82 17.24
N PHE A 182 5.05 10.27 16.08
CA PHE A 182 5.96 10.09 14.97
C PHE A 182 5.70 11.13 13.88
N ASP A 183 6.76 11.76 13.37
CA ASP A 183 6.68 12.60 12.18
C ASP A 183 6.28 11.80 10.94
N LYS A 184 6.64 10.50 10.91
CA LYS A 184 6.35 9.55 9.81
C LYS A 184 5.28 8.52 10.18
N ILE A 185 4.20 8.97 10.80
CA ILE A 185 3.14 8.06 11.27
C ILE A 185 2.41 7.33 10.12
N ASP A 186 2.38 7.91 8.92
CA ASP A 186 1.78 7.26 7.75
C ASP A 186 2.55 5.98 7.40
N ASP A 187 3.87 5.97 7.58
CA ASP A 187 4.69 4.78 7.44
C ASP A 187 4.39 3.75 8.54
N LEU A 188 4.18 4.21 9.77
CA LEU A 188 3.81 3.33 10.88
C LEU A 188 2.50 2.60 10.60
N LEU A 189 1.47 3.30 10.10
CA LEU A 189 0.20 2.68 9.72
C LEU A 189 0.38 1.66 8.58
N LEU A 190 1.25 1.98 7.63
CA LEU A 190 1.56 1.09 6.52
C LEU A 190 2.32 -0.14 7.00
N TYR A 191 3.35 0.02 7.83
CA TYR A 191 4.08 -1.10 8.46
C TYR A 191 3.14 -2.00 9.27
N TYR A 192 2.21 -1.40 10.02
CA TYR A 192 1.20 -2.15 10.76
C TYR A 192 0.36 -3.02 9.83
N THR A 193 -0.16 -2.44 8.73
CA THR A 193 -1.00 -3.18 7.78
C THR A 193 -0.25 -4.29 7.07
N ILE A 194 0.99 -4.06 6.64
CA ILE A 194 1.84 -5.08 6.00
C ILE A 194 2.14 -6.22 7.00
N TYR A 195 2.55 -5.88 8.22
CA TYR A 195 2.93 -6.85 9.25
C TYR A 195 1.78 -7.76 9.67
N LYS A 196 0.58 -7.20 9.85
CA LYS A 196 -0.62 -7.91 10.32
C LYS A 196 -1.39 -8.60 9.18
N SER A 197 -1.09 -8.29 7.94
CA SER A 197 -1.84 -8.81 6.79
C SER A 197 -1.54 -10.30 6.54
N ASP A 198 -2.59 -11.06 6.23
CA ASP A 198 -2.49 -12.43 5.74
C ASP A 198 -2.06 -12.51 4.27
N LEU A 199 -1.99 -11.37 3.56
CA LEU A 199 -1.51 -11.32 2.18
C LEU A 199 0.00 -11.57 2.08
N ILE A 200 0.75 -11.30 3.16
CA ILE A 200 2.20 -11.46 3.21
C ILE A 200 2.54 -12.79 3.88
N ARG A 201 3.16 -13.68 3.12
CA ARG A 201 3.60 -15.00 3.57
C ARG A 201 5.06 -15.00 4.03
N CYS A 202 5.86 -14.04 3.54
CA CYS A 202 7.29 -13.96 3.81
C CYS A 202 7.56 -13.41 5.23
N ASN A 203 8.13 -14.26 6.10
CA ASN A 203 8.50 -13.85 7.46
C ASN A 203 9.63 -12.81 7.49
N THR A 204 10.48 -12.76 6.47
CA THR A 204 11.57 -11.76 6.38
C THR A 204 10.99 -10.35 6.30
N ILE A 205 9.90 -10.13 5.58
CA ILE A 205 9.20 -8.83 5.53
C ILE A 205 8.81 -8.37 6.92
N LYS A 206 8.24 -9.26 7.75
CA LYS A 206 7.86 -8.93 9.13
C LYS A 206 9.06 -8.55 10.00
N LYS A 207 10.18 -9.25 9.83
CA LYS A 207 11.44 -8.94 10.54
C LYS A 207 12.05 -7.62 10.08
N LEU A 208 12.03 -7.32 8.78
CA LEU A 208 12.50 -6.04 8.23
C LEU A 208 11.68 -4.87 8.78
N ILE A 209 10.35 -5.01 8.88
CA ILE A 209 9.49 -4.01 9.49
C ILE A 209 9.85 -3.82 10.97
N ALA A 210 10.08 -4.91 11.72
CA ALA A 210 10.52 -4.83 13.10
C ALA A 210 11.82 -4.03 13.22
N SER A 211 12.81 -4.35 12.39
CA SER A 211 14.10 -3.65 12.38
C SER A 211 13.96 -2.16 12.09
N LYS A 212 13.15 -1.79 11.07
CA LYS A 212 12.87 -0.37 10.76
C LYS A 212 12.22 0.36 11.92
N LEU A 213 11.25 -0.25 12.60
CA LEU A 213 10.59 0.36 13.75
C LEU A 213 11.56 0.57 14.92
N PHE A 214 12.48 -0.36 15.18
CA PHE A 214 13.49 -0.18 16.22
C PHE A 214 14.48 0.94 15.93
N LEU A 215 14.85 1.15 14.67
CA LEU A 215 15.68 2.29 14.27
C LEU A 215 14.96 3.62 14.57
N TYR A 216 13.67 3.71 14.32
CA TYR A 216 12.88 4.91 14.62
C TYR A 216 12.72 5.19 16.13
N SER A 217 12.69 4.16 16.99
CA SER A 217 12.52 4.34 18.44
C SER A 217 13.79 4.77 19.17
N GLY A 218 14.96 4.67 18.52
CA GLY A 218 16.26 5.07 19.11
C GLY A 218 16.49 6.58 19.22
N ASP A 219 15.72 7.38 18.48
CA ASP A 219 15.94 8.84 18.39
C ASP A 219 15.18 9.67 19.45
N GLY A 220 14.86 9.08 20.60
CA GLY A 220 14.48 9.86 21.79
C GLY A 220 13.05 10.41 21.79
N VAL A 221 12.07 9.67 21.31
CA VAL A 221 10.65 10.05 21.37
C VAL A 221 10.07 9.73 22.74
N ASP A 222 10.21 10.65 23.70
CA ASP A 222 9.74 10.46 25.09
C ASP A 222 8.29 10.93 25.37
N GLN A 223 7.58 11.44 24.36
CA GLN A 223 6.22 11.95 24.59
C GLN A 223 5.16 10.93 24.21
N LYS A 224 4.51 10.34 25.21
CA LYS A 224 3.31 9.52 25.01
C LYS A 224 2.12 10.42 24.68
N LYS A 225 1.42 10.11 23.60
CA LYS A 225 0.16 10.78 23.23
C LYS A 225 -0.88 10.65 24.36
N ASN A 226 -1.54 11.78 24.65
CA ASN A 226 -2.77 11.73 25.40
C ASN A 226 -3.85 11.00 24.58
N ILE A 227 -4.35 9.89 25.09
CA ILE A 227 -5.45 9.17 24.46
C ILE A 227 -6.70 10.03 24.61
N LEU A 228 -7.31 10.42 23.48
CA LEU A 228 -8.64 11.03 23.50
C LEU A 228 -9.64 10.01 24.03
N ASN A 229 -10.64 10.48 24.77
CA ASN A 229 -11.78 9.66 25.13
C ASN A 229 -12.55 9.30 23.85
N VAL A 230 -12.22 8.16 23.27
CA VAL A 230 -12.91 7.60 22.12
C VAL A 230 -14.16 6.91 22.66
N GLU A 231 -15.33 7.34 22.20
CA GLU A 231 -16.59 6.71 22.58
C GLU A 231 -16.61 5.25 22.10
N GLU A 232 -17.16 4.34 22.90
CA GLU A 232 -17.30 2.92 22.53
C GLU A 232 -18.04 2.77 21.18
N SER A 233 -19.00 3.64 20.91
CA SER A 233 -19.71 3.72 19.62
C SER A 233 -18.78 3.89 18.40
N GLN A 234 -17.66 4.60 18.53
CA GLN A 234 -16.69 4.76 17.45
C GLN A 234 -15.89 3.48 17.23
N LEU A 235 -15.58 2.71 18.27
CA LEU A 235 -14.87 1.44 18.16
C LEU A 235 -15.71 0.37 17.45
N GLU A 236 -17.03 0.39 17.66
CA GLU A 236 -17.98 -0.54 17.02
C GLU A 236 -18.39 -0.11 15.60
N ILE A 237 -18.49 1.19 15.34
CA ILE A 237 -19.09 1.78 14.13
C ILE A 237 -18.01 2.28 13.13
N GLY A 238 -16.74 1.91 13.30
CA GLY A 238 -15.61 2.48 12.53
C GLY A 238 -15.81 2.53 11.01
N ARG A 239 -16.45 1.53 10.40
CA ARG A 239 -16.80 1.54 8.98
C ARG A 239 -17.82 2.61 8.65
N ARG A 240 -18.88 2.71 9.43
CA ARG A 240 -19.96 3.64 9.21
C ARG A 240 -19.49 5.07 9.41
N TRP A 241 -18.64 5.31 10.40
CA TRP A 241 -18.08 6.62 10.67
C TRP A 241 -17.29 7.16 9.46
N ILE A 242 -16.45 6.33 8.82
CA ILE A 242 -15.68 6.74 7.63
C ILE A 242 -16.63 7.11 6.48
N LEU A 243 -17.66 6.30 6.24
CA LEU A 243 -18.66 6.60 5.20
C LEU A 243 -19.45 7.87 5.53
N ASP A 244 -19.88 8.05 6.78
CA ASP A 244 -20.60 9.23 7.23
C ASP A 244 -19.71 10.48 7.14
N TYR A 245 -18.41 10.37 7.49
CA TYR A 245 -17.47 11.45 7.31
C TYR A 245 -17.34 11.85 5.84
N LEU A 246 -17.15 10.90 4.94
CA LEU A 246 -17.03 11.15 3.50
C LEU A 246 -18.31 11.72 2.87
N ASN A 247 -19.48 11.29 3.36
CA ASN A 247 -20.76 11.79 2.89
C ASN A 247 -21.06 13.22 3.35
N ASN A 248 -20.63 13.57 4.57
CA ASN A 248 -20.89 14.86 5.19
C ASN A 248 -19.77 15.89 4.97
N ALA A 249 -18.58 15.44 4.54
CA ALA A 249 -17.48 16.34 4.27
C ALA A 249 -17.78 17.20 3.02
N GLU A 250 -17.49 18.49 3.12
CA GLU A 250 -17.50 19.37 1.96
C GLU A 250 -16.47 18.90 0.93
N ASP A 251 -16.78 19.02 -0.37
CA ASP A 251 -15.91 18.54 -1.46
C ASP A 251 -14.49 19.08 -1.40
N LYS A 252 -14.32 20.31 -0.88
CA LYS A 252 -13.02 20.97 -0.73
C LYS A 252 -12.13 20.36 0.36
N LYS A 253 -12.69 19.57 1.28
CA LYS A 253 -11.96 18.94 2.39
C LYS A 253 -11.46 17.53 2.06
N ILE A 254 -11.98 16.91 1.01
CA ILE A 254 -11.57 15.57 0.60
C ILE A 254 -10.50 15.70 -0.47
N ASN A 255 -9.28 15.33 -0.13
CA ASN A 255 -8.15 15.19 -1.04
C ASN A 255 -7.59 13.76 -0.99
N PHE A 256 -6.61 13.47 -1.85
CA PHE A 256 -6.03 12.14 -1.95
C PHE A 256 -5.32 11.69 -0.67
N ASP A 257 -4.68 12.60 0.05
CA ASP A 257 -3.99 12.27 1.31
C ASP A 257 -4.99 11.84 2.38
N ILE A 258 -6.14 12.52 2.47
CA ILE A 258 -7.22 12.14 3.37
C ILE A 258 -7.81 10.79 2.99
N ILE A 259 -7.99 10.51 1.70
CA ILE A 259 -8.51 9.21 1.23
C ILE A 259 -7.56 8.07 1.62
N ILE A 260 -6.26 8.24 1.38
CA ILE A 260 -5.24 7.26 1.76
C ILE A 260 -5.20 7.08 3.29
N LEU A 261 -5.22 8.18 4.05
CA LEU A 261 -5.24 8.15 5.51
C LEU A 261 -6.44 7.37 6.05
N LEU A 262 -7.64 7.66 5.54
CA LEU A 262 -8.87 6.96 5.96
C LEU A 262 -8.79 5.47 5.69
N ASP A 263 -8.25 5.04 4.54
CA ASP A 263 -8.08 3.62 4.24
C ASP A 263 -7.00 2.97 5.11
N ASN A 264 -5.88 3.64 5.36
CA ASN A 264 -4.82 3.14 6.23
C ASN A 264 -5.34 2.91 7.65
N VAL A 265 -6.01 3.91 8.24
CA VAL A 265 -6.59 3.77 9.59
C VAL A 265 -7.67 2.69 9.61
N ARG A 266 -8.56 2.65 8.60
CA ARG A 266 -9.55 1.59 8.45
C ARG A 266 -8.92 0.20 8.43
N SER A 267 -7.86 0.03 7.65
CA SER A 267 -7.15 -1.24 7.52
C SER A 267 -6.51 -1.65 8.85
N CYS A 268 -5.87 -0.72 9.56
CA CYS A 268 -5.33 -0.97 10.89
C CYS A 268 -6.41 -1.36 11.91
N LEU A 269 -7.55 -0.64 11.93
CA LEU A 269 -8.68 -0.95 12.82
C LEU A 269 -9.26 -2.34 12.56
N MET A 270 -9.27 -2.79 11.30
CA MET A 270 -9.74 -4.13 10.94
C MET A 270 -8.79 -5.24 11.36
N LEU A 271 -7.49 -4.96 11.36
CA LEU A 271 -6.44 -5.92 11.67
C LEU A 271 -6.06 -5.94 13.16
N SER A 272 -6.53 -4.95 13.93
CA SER A 272 -6.24 -4.85 15.36
C SER A 272 -7.21 -5.66 16.20
N ASP A 273 -6.67 -6.52 17.07
CA ASP A 273 -7.43 -7.25 18.08
C ASP A 273 -7.43 -6.49 19.44
N SER A 274 -6.61 -5.44 19.57
CA SER A 274 -6.43 -4.67 20.79
C SER A 274 -7.29 -3.41 20.82
N GLU A 275 -8.13 -3.26 21.84
CA GLU A 275 -8.90 -2.03 22.05
C GLU A 275 -8.00 -0.80 22.28
N LEU A 276 -6.85 -1.00 22.92
CA LEU A 276 -5.89 0.06 23.16
C LEU A 276 -5.30 0.57 21.82
N GLU A 277 -4.89 -0.34 20.94
CA GLU A 277 -4.42 0.02 19.60
C GLU A 277 -5.50 0.78 18.81
N LYS A 278 -6.76 0.32 18.86
CA LYS A 278 -7.90 1.01 18.23
C LYS A 278 -8.09 2.42 18.75
N LYS A 279 -7.96 2.64 20.07
CA LYS A 279 -8.05 3.98 20.68
C LYS A 279 -6.94 4.91 20.18
N TYR A 280 -5.70 4.42 20.06
CA TYR A 280 -4.60 5.21 19.50
C TYR A 280 -4.84 5.57 18.01
N LEU A 281 -5.32 4.62 17.21
CA LEU A 281 -5.65 4.83 15.80
C LEU A 281 -6.75 5.88 15.62
N TRP A 282 -7.81 5.83 16.44
CA TRP A 282 -8.87 6.84 16.43
C TRP A 282 -8.38 8.21 16.90
N THR A 283 -7.57 8.25 17.95
CA THR A 283 -6.96 9.51 18.44
C THR A 283 -6.14 10.16 17.33
N TYR A 284 -5.35 9.35 16.63
CA TYR A 284 -4.57 9.82 15.51
C TYR A 284 -5.43 10.40 14.39
N LEU A 285 -6.45 9.65 13.95
CA LEU A 285 -7.35 10.08 12.88
C LEU A 285 -8.04 11.40 13.22
N ASN A 286 -8.60 11.51 14.42
CA ASN A 286 -9.28 12.71 14.88
C ASN A 286 -8.33 13.92 14.88
N ASN A 287 -7.11 13.76 15.36
CA ASN A 287 -6.13 14.85 15.36
C ASN A 287 -5.77 15.32 13.94
N LYS A 288 -5.68 14.40 12.98
CA LYS A 288 -5.37 14.74 11.58
C LYS A 288 -6.54 15.37 10.82
N LEU A 289 -7.76 15.03 11.16
CA LEU A 289 -8.96 15.57 10.48
C LEU A 289 -9.46 16.88 11.10
N CYS A 290 -9.06 17.20 12.35
CA CYS A 290 -9.44 18.44 13.03
C CYS A 290 -8.43 19.59 12.79
N ASN A 291 -7.22 19.27 12.33
CA ASN A 291 -6.19 20.23 11.94
C ASN A 291 -6.24 20.52 10.43
#